data_e8c03a0cb1d7a9d0c296dfcd4f784da4
#
_entry.id   e8c03a0cb1d7a9d0c296dfcd4f784da4
#
_cell.length_a   1.000
_cell.length_b   1.000
_cell.length_c   1.000
_cell.angle_alpha   90.00
_cell.angle_beta   90.00
_cell.angle_gamma   90.00
#
_symmetry.space_group_name_H-M   'P 1'
#
loop_
_entity.id
_entity.type
_entity.pdbx_description
1 polymer ?
#
loop_
_entity_poly.entity_id
_entity_poly.type
_entity_poly.pdbx_seq_one_letter_code
_entity_poly.pdbx_strand_id
1 'polypeptide(L)'
;MLRSTTFRSGNPAPRSTPDEAPHHRKTLKPYGNMKNYSAKEIKNIVLIGAPGTGKTTLAEAMAFEGKVIDRRGSIEANNTLSDNTDIEHEYKRSIYSTILFTEFMDRKLNIIDCPGSDDFCGSLFSAFKVGDVGVFLFNAQNGWEVGSEIQARYARLLKKPVIGVVNQLDAEKANFEATIESIRAASRVKPVIVQYPVNQGPEFNAFIDVLLMKMYRFKDNDGHREELEIPADEMDKAQELNKELVEMAAEHDEALMELYFDKGTLTQDDIRAGLKIGLAKRELMPIFCTSGKRDIGTKRLMEFIIN
;
A
#
# COMPACT_ATOMS: atom_id res chain seq x y z
N MET A 1 -44.20 7.11 71.72
CA MET A 1 -44.61 6.08 70.73
C MET A 1 -43.97 6.40 69.41
N LEU A 2 -42.84 5.74 69.13
CA LEU A 2 -42.10 5.88 67.88
C LEU A 2 -42.44 4.69 67.01
N ARG A 3 -43.01 4.93 65.82
CA ARG A 3 -43.24 3.90 64.79
C ARG A 3 -42.04 3.73 63.95
N SER A 4 -41.45 2.52 63.91
CA SER A 4 -40.40 2.11 63.07
C SER A 4 -40.94 1.78 61.66
N THR A 5 -40.47 2.47 60.63
CA THR A 5 -40.69 2.13 59.21
C THR A 5 -39.52 1.33 58.70
N THR A 6 -39.78 0.05 58.42
CA THR A 6 -38.88 -0.85 57.83
C THR A 6 -38.80 -0.59 56.29
N PHE A 7 -37.64 -0.17 55.81
CA PHE A 7 -37.34 -0.11 54.36
C PHE A 7 -37.08 -1.54 53.82
N ARG A 8 -37.93 -1.99 52.90
CA ARG A 8 -37.66 -3.18 52.09
C ARG A 8 -36.68 -2.82 50.96
N SER A 9 -35.50 -3.42 50.99
CA SER A 9 -34.55 -3.40 49.86
C SER A 9 -35.09 -4.32 48.77
N GLY A 10 -35.59 -3.72 47.69
CA GLY A 10 -35.89 -4.43 46.46
C GLY A 10 -34.59 -4.58 45.67
N ASN A 11 -34.16 -5.82 45.42
CA ASN A 11 -33.09 -6.11 44.44
C ASN A 11 -33.55 -5.67 43.04
N PRO A 12 -32.73 -4.92 42.29
CA PRO A 12 -33.03 -4.67 40.89
C PRO A 12 -32.87 -5.97 40.10
N ALA A 13 -33.81 -6.22 39.20
CA ALA A 13 -33.77 -7.33 38.26
C ALA A 13 -32.50 -7.26 37.36
N PRO A 14 -31.91 -8.39 36.98
CA PRO A 14 -30.76 -8.38 36.13
C PRO A 14 -31.12 -7.75 34.76
N ARG A 15 -30.35 -6.74 34.35
CA ARG A 15 -30.44 -6.18 32.99
C ARG A 15 -30.10 -7.27 32.00
N SER A 16 -31.01 -7.55 31.09
CA SER A 16 -30.73 -8.38 29.90
C SER A 16 -29.57 -7.75 29.09
N THR A 17 -28.47 -8.44 29.03
CA THR A 17 -27.40 -8.12 28.10
C THR A 17 -27.95 -8.20 26.67
N PRO A 18 -27.66 -7.23 25.79
CA PRO A 18 -27.98 -7.37 24.37
C PRO A 18 -27.29 -8.62 23.83
N ASP A 19 -28.01 -9.44 23.08
CA ASP A 19 -27.46 -10.57 22.33
C ASP A 19 -26.27 -10.06 21.49
N GLU A 20 -25.06 -10.39 21.93
CA GLU A 20 -23.86 -10.22 21.13
C GLU A 20 -23.99 -11.13 19.89
N ALA A 21 -24.25 -10.52 18.74
CA ALA A 21 -24.11 -11.21 17.47
C ALA A 21 -22.68 -11.82 17.42
N PRO A 22 -22.51 -13.07 16.98
CA PRO A 22 -21.20 -13.70 16.97
C PRO A 22 -20.26 -12.91 16.06
N HIS A 23 -19.34 -12.15 16.67
CA HIS A 23 -18.21 -11.59 15.97
C HIS A 23 -17.44 -12.77 15.37
N HIS A 24 -17.58 -13.00 14.08
CA HIS A 24 -16.74 -13.93 13.34
C HIS A 24 -15.30 -13.43 13.41
N ARG A 25 -14.58 -13.82 14.47
CA ARG A 25 -13.12 -13.67 14.52
C ARG A 25 -12.57 -14.36 13.28
N LYS A 26 -11.87 -13.59 12.42
CA LYS A 26 -11.05 -14.19 11.37
C LYS A 26 -10.15 -15.23 12.04
N THR A 27 -10.27 -16.48 11.62
CA THR A 27 -9.30 -17.49 12.02
C THR A 27 -8.00 -17.15 11.31
N LEU A 28 -7.11 -16.45 12.02
CA LEU A 28 -5.71 -16.45 11.64
C LEU A 28 -5.28 -17.92 11.58
N LYS A 29 -4.67 -18.34 10.49
CA LYS A 29 -4.09 -19.70 10.44
C LYS A 29 -3.22 -19.87 11.68
N PRO A 30 -3.37 -20.97 12.44
CA PRO A 30 -2.51 -21.19 13.59
C PRO A 30 -1.07 -21.03 13.09
N TYR A 31 -0.23 -20.33 13.87
CA TYR A 31 1.20 -20.13 13.59
C TYR A 31 1.88 -21.51 13.49
N GLY A 32 1.63 -22.22 12.38
CA GLY A 32 2.39 -23.40 12.01
C GLY A 32 3.80 -22.92 11.69
N ASN A 33 4.80 -23.57 12.25
CA ASN A 33 6.23 -23.35 12.16
C ASN A 33 6.62 -22.14 11.29
N MET A 34 6.72 -20.95 11.89
CA MET A 34 7.27 -19.79 11.19
C MET A 34 8.65 -20.15 10.67
N LYS A 35 8.91 -19.92 9.39
CA LYS A 35 10.26 -20.06 8.84
C LYS A 35 11.19 -19.11 9.59
N ASN A 36 12.42 -19.55 9.81
CA ASN A 36 13.46 -18.66 10.29
C ASN A 36 13.95 -17.80 9.12
N TYR A 37 13.85 -16.50 9.26
CA TYR A 37 14.32 -15.53 8.28
C TYR A 37 15.59 -14.83 8.76
N SER A 38 16.58 -14.71 7.89
CA SER A 38 17.72 -13.82 8.11
C SER A 38 17.29 -12.36 7.95
N ALA A 39 18.06 -11.42 8.49
CA ALA A 39 17.76 -9.99 8.38
C ALA A 39 17.63 -9.51 6.91
N LYS A 40 18.33 -10.13 5.96
CA LYS A 40 18.27 -9.82 4.53
C LYS A 40 16.94 -10.27 3.88
N GLU A 41 16.28 -11.26 4.48
CA GLU A 41 15.03 -11.83 4.00
C GLU A 41 13.80 -11.13 4.60
N ILE A 42 14.00 -10.20 5.53
CA ILE A 42 12.93 -9.42 6.15
C ILE A 42 12.90 -8.03 5.51
N LYS A 43 11.71 -7.57 5.16
CA LYS A 43 11.44 -6.20 4.71
C LYS A 43 10.39 -5.57 5.61
N ASN A 44 10.64 -4.34 6.06
CA ASN A 44 9.72 -3.58 6.91
C ASN A 44 9.18 -2.40 6.09
N ILE A 45 7.93 -2.46 5.71
CA ILE A 45 7.27 -1.38 4.97
C ILE A 45 6.34 -0.58 5.87
N VAL A 46 6.26 0.71 5.62
CA VAL A 46 5.34 1.63 6.31
C VAL A 46 4.33 2.14 5.30
N LEU A 47 3.05 1.83 5.48
CA LEU A 47 1.99 2.37 4.65
C LEU A 47 1.67 3.79 5.09
N ILE A 48 1.84 4.74 4.18
CA ILE A 48 1.61 6.17 4.40
C ILE A 48 0.69 6.73 3.33
N GLY A 49 0.08 7.87 3.59
CA GLY A 49 -0.86 8.54 2.70
C GLY A 49 -1.97 9.24 3.48
N ALA A 50 -2.65 10.19 2.88
CA ALA A 50 -3.77 10.92 3.46
C ALA A 50 -4.90 9.98 3.95
N PRO A 51 -5.83 10.46 4.79
CA PRO A 51 -7.02 9.68 5.16
C PRO A 51 -7.79 9.25 3.92
N GLY A 52 -8.32 8.02 3.92
CA GLY A 52 -9.13 7.51 2.80
C GLY A 52 -8.37 7.06 1.56
N THR A 53 -7.02 7.08 1.54
CA THR A 53 -6.23 6.56 0.41
C THR A 53 -6.21 5.04 0.29
N GLY A 54 -6.78 4.31 1.26
CA GLY A 54 -6.91 2.85 1.23
C GLY A 54 -5.72 2.07 1.75
N LYS A 55 -4.94 2.63 2.70
CA LYS A 55 -3.80 1.96 3.35
C LYS A 55 -4.20 0.63 3.98
N THR A 56 -5.17 0.64 4.88
CA THR A 56 -5.70 -0.54 5.56
C THR A 56 -6.26 -1.58 4.56
N THR A 57 -6.94 -1.13 3.51
CA THR A 57 -7.44 -2.01 2.46
C THR A 57 -6.29 -2.67 1.66
N LEU A 58 -5.21 -1.93 1.41
CA LEU A 58 -4.01 -2.48 0.77
C LEU A 58 -3.28 -3.46 1.70
N ALA A 59 -3.21 -3.17 3.00
CA ALA A 59 -2.64 -4.09 4.00
C ALA A 59 -3.42 -5.42 4.04
N GLU A 60 -4.75 -5.37 3.99
CA GLU A 60 -5.62 -6.56 3.88
C GLU A 60 -5.35 -7.35 2.58
N ALA A 61 -5.21 -6.66 1.45
CA ALA A 61 -4.89 -7.30 0.18
C ALA A 61 -3.51 -7.97 0.21
N MET A 62 -2.49 -7.31 0.78
CA MET A 62 -1.16 -7.91 0.96
C MET A 62 -1.18 -9.14 1.87
N ALA A 63 -1.95 -9.11 2.97
CA ALA A 63 -2.10 -10.26 3.86
C ALA A 63 -2.83 -11.44 3.18
N PHE A 64 -3.79 -11.14 2.31
CA PHE A 64 -4.51 -12.12 1.51
C PHE A 64 -3.59 -12.75 0.44
N GLU A 65 -2.85 -11.96 -0.33
CA GLU A 65 -1.89 -12.45 -1.32
C GLU A 65 -0.79 -13.32 -0.71
N GLY A 66 -0.34 -13.00 0.49
CA GLY A 66 0.60 -13.83 1.26
C GLY A 66 -0.07 -14.97 2.02
N LYS A 67 -1.38 -15.22 1.83
CA LYS A 67 -2.14 -16.34 2.42
C LYS A 67 -2.15 -16.37 3.96
N VAL A 68 -1.99 -15.22 4.60
CA VAL A 68 -2.13 -15.07 6.06
C VAL A 68 -3.60 -15.13 6.45
N ILE A 69 -4.47 -14.62 5.58
CA ILE A 69 -5.93 -14.69 5.70
C ILE A 69 -6.53 -15.34 4.45
N ASP A 70 -7.62 -16.06 4.63
CA ASP A 70 -8.33 -16.70 3.53
C ASP A 70 -9.40 -15.80 2.89
N ARG A 71 -9.77 -14.70 3.58
CA ARG A 71 -10.74 -13.71 3.12
C ARG A 71 -10.36 -12.32 3.62
N ARG A 72 -10.37 -11.35 2.72
CA ARG A 72 -10.13 -9.93 3.04
C ARG A 72 -11.27 -9.36 3.87
N GLY A 73 -10.92 -8.53 4.86
CA GLY A 73 -11.88 -7.70 5.58
C GLY A 73 -12.17 -6.40 4.87
N SER A 74 -13.12 -5.63 5.44
CA SER A 74 -13.39 -4.27 5.01
C SER A 74 -13.66 -3.36 6.21
N ILE A 75 -13.41 -2.07 6.05
CA ILE A 75 -13.65 -1.06 7.07
C ILE A 75 -15.16 -0.99 7.38
N GLU A 76 -16.00 -1.11 6.35
CA GLU A 76 -17.45 -1.07 6.49
C GLU A 76 -17.98 -2.23 7.36
N ALA A 77 -17.38 -3.41 7.21
CA ALA A 77 -17.75 -4.60 7.97
C ALA A 77 -17.06 -4.69 9.35
N ASN A 78 -16.22 -3.72 9.75
CA ASN A 78 -15.46 -3.72 11.01
C ASN A 78 -14.66 -5.01 11.25
N ASN A 79 -14.06 -5.57 10.21
CA ASN A 79 -13.39 -6.86 10.29
C ASN A 79 -12.02 -6.87 9.60
N THR A 80 -11.36 -5.72 9.50
CA THR A 80 -9.99 -5.63 9.03
C THR A 80 -9.00 -6.15 10.10
N LEU A 81 -7.78 -6.49 9.67
CA LEU A 81 -6.71 -6.90 10.59
C LEU A 81 -6.14 -5.71 11.38
N SER A 82 -6.11 -4.53 10.76
CA SER A 82 -5.51 -3.33 11.35
C SER A 82 -6.44 -2.63 12.31
N ASP A 83 -7.63 -2.21 11.85
CA ASP A 83 -8.58 -1.43 12.65
C ASP A 83 -9.43 -2.40 13.46
N ASN A 84 -9.04 -2.67 14.70
CA ASN A 84 -9.62 -3.71 15.54
C ASN A 84 -10.12 -3.20 16.91
N THR A 85 -10.07 -1.90 17.15
CA THR A 85 -10.58 -1.29 18.38
C THR A 85 -11.99 -0.71 18.18
N ASP A 86 -12.77 -0.64 19.28
CA ASP A 86 -14.14 -0.11 19.22
C ASP A 86 -14.18 1.32 18.67
N ILE A 87 -13.19 2.14 19.03
CA ILE A 87 -13.10 3.52 18.57
C ILE A 87 -12.81 3.61 17.06
N GLU A 88 -11.95 2.75 16.52
CA GLU A 88 -11.68 2.67 15.08
C GLU A 88 -12.91 2.20 14.30
N HIS A 89 -13.66 1.26 14.87
CA HIS A 89 -14.93 0.78 14.33
C HIS A 89 -16.01 1.86 14.33
N GLU A 90 -16.09 2.66 15.39
CA GLU A 90 -17.06 3.77 15.51
C GLU A 90 -16.76 4.86 14.48
N TYR A 91 -15.48 5.27 14.38
CA TYR A 91 -15.08 6.36 13.50
C TYR A 91 -14.72 5.92 12.06
N LYS A 92 -14.73 4.60 11.77
CA LYS A 92 -14.40 4.03 10.46
C LYS A 92 -13.05 4.50 9.90
N ARG A 93 -12.07 4.65 10.77
CA ARG A 93 -10.71 5.08 10.44
C ARG A 93 -9.69 4.59 11.44
N SER A 94 -8.47 4.38 10.96
CA SER A 94 -7.33 4.01 11.81
C SER A 94 -6.94 5.16 12.74
N ILE A 95 -6.73 4.83 14.00
CA ILE A 95 -6.26 5.72 15.08
C ILE A 95 -4.87 5.28 15.54
N TYR A 96 -4.63 3.98 15.58
CA TYR A 96 -3.37 3.38 15.99
C TYR A 96 -2.61 2.82 14.79
N SER A 97 -1.27 2.76 14.90
CA SER A 97 -0.47 2.00 13.94
C SER A 97 -0.50 0.53 14.29
N THR A 98 -0.81 -0.32 13.32
CA THR A 98 -0.88 -1.76 13.48
C THR A 98 0.23 -2.44 12.68
N ILE A 99 0.88 -3.44 13.30
CA ILE A 99 1.92 -4.22 12.65
C ILE A 99 1.32 -5.55 12.18
N LEU A 100 1.32 -5.73 10.88
CA LEU A 100 0.94 -6.98 10.22
C LEU A 100 2.20 -7.61 9.62
N PHE A 101 2.10 -8.86 9.21
CA PHE A 101 3.15 -9.49 8.41
C PHE A 101 2.53 -10.43 7.37
N THR A 102 3.31 -10.70 6.34
CA THR A 102 3.02 -11.73 5.36
C THR A 102 4.30 -12.42 4.91
N GLU A 103 4.18 -13.65 4.46
CA GLU A 103 5.27 -14.40 3.83
C GLU A 103 5.00 -14.45 2.33
N PHE A 104 5.95 -13.99 1.53
CA PHE A 104 5.80 -13.92 0.09
C PHE A 104 7.13 -14.14 -0.61
N MET A 105 7.20 -15.07 -1.58
CA MET A 105 8.41 -15.42 -2.33
C MET A 105 9.63 -15.68 -1.42
N ASP A 106 9.45 -16.51 -0.38
CA ASP A 106 10.47 -16.85 0.63
C ASP A 106 11.07 -15.65 1.38
N ARG A 107 10.34 -14.54 1.46
CA ARG A 107 10.66 -13.36 2.27
C ARG A 107 9.57 -13.09 3.28
N LYS A 108 9.94 -12.46 4.38
CA LYS A 108 8.99 -11.94 5.36
C LYS A 108 8.80 -10.44 5.13
N LEU A 109 7.58 -10.03 4.88
CA LEU A 109 7.19 -8.63 4.74
C LEU A 109 6.42 -8.20 5.99
N ASN A 110 7.02 -7.36 6.83
CA ASN A 110 6.32 -6.70 7.92
C ASN A 110 5.68 -5.43 7.36
N ILE A 111 4.40 -5.25 7.64
CA ILE A 111 3.58 -4.15 7.14
C ILE A 111 3.15 -3.32 8.34
N ILE A 112 3.56 -2.07 8.40
CA ILE A 112 3.15 -1.14 9.44
C ILE A 112 2.08 -0.24 8.82
N ASP A 113 0.82 -0.52 9.14
CA ASP A 113 -0.32 0.30 8.71
C ASP A 113 -0.47 1.48 9.65
N CYS A 114 -0.28 2.70 9.13
CA CYS A 114 -0.29 3.92 9.91
C CYS A 114 -1.57 4.73 9.69
N PRO A 115 -2.08 5.42 10.73
CA PRO A 115 -3.16 6.38 10.56
C PRO A 115 -2.84 7.44 9.52
N GLY A 116 -3.84 7.80 8.71
CA GLY A 116 -3.68 8.84 7.68
C GLY A 116 -3.95 10.26 8.20
N SER A 117 -4.63 10.39 9.33
CA SER A 117 -4.99 11.68 9.92
C SER A 117 -3.77 12.37 10.55
N ASP A 118 -3.68 13.67 10.37
CA ASP A 118 -2.62 14.51 10.91
C ASP A 118 -2.57 14.50 12.44
N ASP A 119 -3.72 14.31 13.10
CA ASP A 119 -3.82 14.20 14.55
C ASP A 119 -3.05 13.02 15.13
N PHE A 120 -2.79 11.99 14.33
CA PHE A 120 -2.12 10.74 14.74
C PHE A 120 -0.73 10.58 14.13
N CYS A 121 -0.16 11.62 13.54
CA CYS A 121 1.14 11.56 12.86
C CYS A 121 2.32 11.18 13.78
N GLY A 122 2.17 11.27 15.11
CA GLY A 122 3.18 10.83 16.07
C GLY A 122 3.56 9.35 15.93
N SER A 123 2.59 8.49 15.61
CA SER A 123 2.84 7.06 15.37
C SER A 123 3.67 6.80 14.12
N LEU A 124 3.53 7.65 13.12
CA LEU A 124 4.29 7.59 11.86
C LEU A 124 5.80 7.78 12.09
N PHE A 125 6.20 8.66 13.02
CA PHE A 125 7.60 8.83 13.38
C PHE A 125 8.21 7.53 13.91
N SER A 126 7.50 6.83 14.81
CA SER A 126 7.95 5.54 15.36
C SER A 126 7.99 4.46 14.28
N ALA A 127 6.99 4.39 13.40
CA ALA A 127 6.94 3.46 12.29
C ALA A 127 8.13 3.65 11.34
N PHE A 128 8.45 4.88 10.96
CA PHE A 128 9.59 5.15 10.10
C PHE A 128 10.96 4.88 10.75
N LYS A 129 11.06 4.90 12.09
CA LYS A 129 12.32 4.51 12.75
C LYS A 129 12.70 3.05 12.47
N VAL A 130 11.71 2.18 12.41
CA VAL A 130 11.91 0.72 12.23
C VAL A 130 11.66 0.26 10.78
N GLY A 131 10.90 1.04 9.99
CA GLY A 131 10.62 0.74 8.59
C GLY A 131 11.83 0.95 7.68
N ASP A 132 11.94 0.14 6.64
CA ASP A 132 12.97 0.24 5.60
C ASP A 132 12.57 1.22 4.50
N VAL A 133 11.28 1.19 4.10
CA VAL A 133 10.71 1.99 2.99
C VAL A 133 9.27 2.40 3.31
N GLY A 134 8.90 3.61 2.90
CA GLY A 134 7.52 4.06 2.90
C GLY A 134 6.80 3.66 1.61
N VAL A 135 5.62 3.07 1.71
CA VAL A 135 4.70 2.87 0.59
C VAL A 135 3.66 3.97 0.66
N PHE A 136 3.80 4.96 -0.21
CA PHE A 136 3.02 6.19 -0.20
C PHE A 136 1.81 6.08 -1.12
N LEU A 137 0.63 5.95 -0.52
CA LEU A 137 -0.62 5.82 -1.26
C LEU A 137 -1.20 7.19 -1.59
N PHE A 138 -1.54 7.37 -2.86
CA PHE A 138 -2.28 8.51 -3.38
C PHE A 138 -3.64 8.02 -3.88
N ASN A 139 -4.70 8.77 -3.53
CA ASN A 139 -6.02 8.50 -4.06
C ASN A 139 -6.09 8.95 -5.52
N ALA A 140 -6.48 8.07 -6.45
CA ALA A 140 -6.57 8.37 -7.87
C ALA A 140 -7.57 9.49 -8.25
N GLN A 141 -8.44 9.90 -7.31
CA GLN A 141 -9.37 11.01 -7.51
C GLN A 141 -8.84 12.35 -7.01
N ASN A 142 -8.03 12.32 -5.93
CA ASN A 142 -7.61 13.51 -5.20
C ASN A 142 -6.15 13.90 -5.47
N GLY A 143 -5.31 12.94 -5.88
CA GLY A 143 -3.90 13.16 -6.10
C GLY A 143 -3.14 13.50 -4.81
N TRP A 144 -2.31 14.55 -4.85
CA TRP A 144 -1.56 15.02 -3.69
C TRP A 144 -2.43 15.90 -2.78
N GLU A 145 -2.69 15.43 -1.58
CA GLU A 145 -3.52 16.09 -0.57
C GLU A 145 -2.64 16.75 0.52
N VAL A 146 -3.22 17.63 1.35
CA VAL A 146 -2.52 18.28 2.48
C VAL A 146 -1.91 17.24 3.42
N GLY A 147 -2.66 16.19 3.76
CA GLY A 147 -2.15 15.08 4.57
C GLY A 147 -0.95 14.37 3.95
N SER A 148 -0.85 14.35 2.60
CA SER A 148 0.31 13.82 1.89
C SER A 148 1.57 14.64 2.16
N GLU A 149 1.48 15.98 2.19
CA GLU A 149 2.63 16.86 2.47
C GLU A 149 3.20 16.61 3.88
N ILE A 150 2.33 16.46 4.87
CA ILE A 150 2.75 16.19 6.26
C ILE A 150 3.52 14.86 6.33
N GLN A 151 2.99 13.81 5.72
CA GLN A 151 3.61 12.48 5.74
C GLN A 151 4.91 12.44 4.92
N ALA A 152 4.96 13.11 3.78
CA ALA A 152 6.18 13.29 2.99
C ALA A 152 7.28 14.02 3.77
N ARG A 153 6.90 15.01 4.60
CA ARG A 153 7.83 15.72 5.49
C ARG A 153 8.47 14.77 6.50
N TYR A 154 7.71 13.85 7.11
CA TYR A 154 8.28 12.85 8.02
C TYR A 154 9.22 11.88 7.31
N ALA A 155 8.87 11.39 6.12
CA ALA A 155 9.74 10.53 5.32
C ALA A 155 11.08 11.23 5.02
N ARG A 156 11.03 12.52 4.62
CA ARG A 156 12.24 13.33 4.38
C ARG A 156 13.07 13.53 5.64
N LEU A 157 12.43 13.91 6.77
CA LEU A 157 13.10 14.16 8.05
C LEU A 157 13.86 12.93 8.53
N LEU A 158 13.26 11.76 8.37
CA LEU A 158 13.83 10.47 8.78
C LEU A 158 14.66 9.81 7.68
N LYS A 159 14.86 10.50 6.56
CA LYS A 159 15.67 10.05 5.42
C LYS A 159 15.24 8.68 4.90
N LYS A 160 13.93 8.43 4.83
CA LYS A 160 13.40 7.15 4.33
C LYS A 160 13.08 7.23 2.84
N PRO A 161 13.45 6.18 2.08
CA PRO A 161 13.00 6.06 0.69
C PRO A 161 11.50 5.82 0.64
N VAL A 162 10.86 6.20 -0.48
CA VAL A 162 9.42 6.04 -0.69
C VAL A 162 9.09 5.45 -2.06
N ILE A 163 8.14 4.53 -2.09
CA ILE A 163 7.52 4.00 -3.30
C ILE A 163 6.13 4.61 -3.39
N GLY A 164 5.76 5.19 -4.51
CA GLY A 164 4.45 5.76 -4.73
C GLY A 164 3.45 4.72 -5.28
N VAL A 165 2.22 4.80 -4.82
CA VAL A 165 1.13 3.92 -5.25
C VAL A 165 -0.10 4.77 -5.52
N VAL A 166 -0.51 4.85 -6.79
CA VAL A 166 -1.81 5.41 -7.16
C VAL A 166 -2.86 4.33 -6.95
N ASN A 167 -3.62 4.48 -5.88
CA ASN A 167 -4.63 3.52 -5.43
C ASN A 167 -6.06 4.00 -5.74
N GLN A 168 -7.03 3.08 -5.68
CA GLN A 168 -8.44 3.35 -5.99
C GLN A 168 -8.65 3.75 -7.46
N LEU A 169 -7.87 3.18 -8.36
CA LEU A 169 -8.06 3.36 -9.80
C LEU A 169 -9.41 2.82 -10.31
N ASP A 170 -10.11 2.03 -9.49
CA ASP A 170 -11.46 1.54 -9.70
C ASP A 170 -12.55 2.56 -9.29
N ALA A 171 -12.19 3.71 -8.74
CA ALA A 171 -13.15 4.74 -8.36
C ALA A 171 -13.69 5.50 -9.59
N GLU A 172 -14.97 5.90 -9.55
CA GLU A 172 -15.67 6.52 -10.67
C GLU A 172 -14.97 7.75 -11.27
N LYS A 173 -14.32 8.54 -10.39
CA LYS A 173 -13.61 9.78 -10.77
C LYS A 173 -12.09 9.62 -10.76
N ALA A 174 -11.59 8.39 -10.85
CA ALA A 174 -10.16 8.16 -10.90
C ALA A 174 -9.54 8.81 -12.14
N ASN A 175 -8.41 9.49 -11.94
CA ASN A 175 -7.62 10.10 -13.02
C ASN A 175 -6.14 9.96 -12.71
N PHE A 176 -5.51 8.97 -13.32
CA PHE A 176 -4.10 8.66 -13.10
C PHE A 176 -3.19 9.82 -13.52
N GLU A 177 -3.40 10.36 -14.71
CA GLU A 177 -2.58 11.42 -15.29
C GLU A 177 -2.61 12.68 -14.41
N ALA A 178 -3.81 13.13 -14.01
CA ALA A 178 -3.93 14.27 -13.09
C ALA A 178 -3.30 14.00 -11.73
N THR A 179 -3.38 12.76 -11.24
CA THR A 179 -2.71 12.34 -9.99
C THR A 179 -1.19 12.43 -10.13
N ILE A 180 -0.62 11.94 -11.23
CA ILE A 180 0.83 12.03 -11.48
C ILE A 180 1.28 13.48 -11.61
N GLU A 181 0.54 14.32 -12.29
CA GLU A 181 0.85 15.75 -12.39
C GLU A 181 0.84 16.45 -11.03
N SER A 182 -0.15 16.14 -10.19
CA SER A 182 -0.21 16.69 -8.83
C SER A 182 0.97 16.22 -7.96
N ILE A 183 1.40 14.96 -8.11
CA ILE A 183 2.58 14.43 -7.44
C ILE A 183 3.86 15.12 -7.95
N ARG A 184 4.01 15.28 -9.26
CA ARG A 184 5.15 15.99 -9.86
C ARG A 184 5.27 17.44 -9.38
N ALA A 185 4.13 18.13 -9.25
CA ALA A 185 4.08 19.52 -8.81
C ALA A 185 4.44 19.71 -7.32
N ALA A 186 4.10 18.76 -6.46
CA ALA A 186 4.22 18.90 -5.01
C ALA A 186 5.40 18.10 -4.41
N SER A 187 5.76 16.96 -5.01
CA SER A 187 6.83 16.11 -4.49
C SER A 187 8.21 16.72 -4.76
N ARG A 188 9.11 16.61 -3.76
CA ARG A 188 10.53 16.91 -3.92
C ARG A 188 11.35 15.75 -4.45
N VAL A 189 10.77 14.56 -4.46
CA VAL A 189 11.35 13.33 -5.00
C VAL A 189 10.74 13.12 -6.37
N LYS A 190 11.56 12.84 -7.38
CA LYS A 190 11.10 12.68 -8.77
C LYS A 190 10.26 11.42 -8.92
N PRO A 191 8.96 11.52 -9.27
CA PRO A 191 8.14 10.34 -9.54
C PRO A 191 8.54 9.72 -10.88
N VAL A 192 8.69 8.39 -10.90
CA VAL A 192 9.05 7.60 -12.08
C VAL A 192 7.99 6.54 -12.30
N ILE A 193 7.34 6.55 -13.43
CA ILE A 193 6.24 5.64 -13.73
C ILE A 193 6.81 4.25 -14.03
N VAL A 194 6.51 3.29 -13.14
CA VAL A 194 6.80 1.87 -13.35
C VAL A 194 5.58 1.18 -13.94
N GLN A 195 4.39 1.65 -13.59
CA GLN A 195 3.12 1.14 -14.09
C GLN A 195 2.17 2.27 -14.44
N TYR A 196 1.35 2.07 -15.48
CA TYR A 196 0.23 2.95 -15.78
C TYR A 196 -1.02 2.14 -16.13
N PRO A 197 -2.24 2.63 -15.82
CA PRO A 197 -3.48 1.91 -16.09
C PRO A 197 -3.84 1.97 -17.57
N VAL A 198 -4.31 0.85 -18.14
CA VAL A 198 -4.91 0.81 -19.50
C VAL A 198 -6.31 1.42 -19.48
N ASN A 199 -7.03 1.18 -18.38
CA ASN A 199 -8.33 1.73 -18.13
C ASN A 199 -8.46 2.14 -16.66
N GLN A 200 -9.38 3.02 -16.35
CA GLN A 200 -9.61 3.51 -14.98
C GLN A 200 -11.11 3.73 -14.74
N GLY A 201 -11.48 3.95 -13.49
CA GLY A 201 -12.88 3.97 -13.08
C GLY A 201 -13.43 2.58 -12.77
N PRO A 202 -14.76 2.39 -12.69
CA PRO A 202 -15.38 1.11 -12.31
C PRO A 202 -14.93 -0.10 -13.14
N GLU A 203 -14.47 0.12 -14.35
CA GLU A 203 -13.97 -0.91 -15.26
C GLU A 203 -12.47 -1.18 -15.15
N PHE A 204 -11.78 -0.55 -14.20
CA PHE A 204 -10.34 -0.75 -14.00
C PHE A 204 -10.02 -2.24 -13.78
N ASN A 205 -9.31 -2.83 -14.73
CA ASN A 205 -8.93 -4.25 -14.68
C ASN A 205 -7.59 -4.55 -15.34
N ALA A 206 -6.87 -3.55 -15.85
CA ALA A 206 -5.59 -3.78 -16.52
C ALA A 206 -4.62 -2.60 -16.32
N PHE A 207 -3.33 -2.95 -16.23
CA PHE A 207 -2.24 -1.98 -16.27
C PHE A 207 -1.07 -2.52 -17.09
N ILE A 208 -0.24 -1.61 -17.57
CA ILE A 208 1.03 -1.93 -18.24
C ILE A 208 2.17 -1.67 -17.26
N ASP A 209 3.06 -2.65 -17.14
CA ASP A 209 4.31 -2.58 -16.38
C ASP A 209 5.43 -2.24 -17.39
N VAL A 210 5.91 -1.01 -17.33
CA VAL A 210 6.92 -0.51 -18.30
C VAL A 210 8.32 -1.01 -17.98
N LEU A 211 8.58 -1.50 -16.76
CA LEU A 211 9.84 -2.15 -16.41
C LEU A 211 9.94 -3.54 -17.08
N LEU A 212 8.83 -4.28 -17.11
CA LEU A 212 8.77 -5.62 -17.69
C LEU A 212 8.32 -5.62 -19.16
N MET A 213 7.79 -4.50 -19.65
CA MET A 213 7.16 -4.36 -20.96
C MET A 213 6.08 -5.42 -21.20
N LYS A 214 5.15 -5.51 -20.24
CA LYS A 214 4.03 -6.46 -20.22
C LYS A 214 2.75 -5.80 -19.76
N MET A 215 1.61 -6.27 -20.28
CA MET A 215 0.30 -5.91 -19.78
C MET A 215 -0.19 -6.98 -18.80
N TYR A 216 -0.75 -6.56 -17.68
CA TYR A 216 -1.41 -7.43 -16.72
C TYR A 216 -2.90 -7.13 -16.71
N ARG A 217 -3.71 -8.17 -16.93
CA ARG A 217 -5.18 -8.09 -16.90
C ARG A 217 -5.73 -8.96 -15.78
N PHE A 218 -6.73 -8.47 -15.10
CA PHE A 218 -7.42 -9.14 -14.00
C PHE A 218 -8.86 -9.42 -14.41
N LYS A 219 -9.33 -10.66 -14.23
CA LYS A 219 -10.71 -11.07 -14.56
C LYS A 219 -11.62 -10.94 -13.35
N ASP A 220 -11.10 -11.23 -12.17
CA ASP A 220 -11.82 -11.30 -10.90
C ASP A 220 -11.19 -10.39 -9.85
N ASN A 221 -11.85 -10.25 -8.69
CA ASN A 221 -11.35 -9.45 -7.57
C ASN A 221 -10.56 -10.31 -6.56
N ASP A 222 -9.75 -11.24 -7.02
CA ASP A 222 -9.02 -12.23 -6.24
C ASP A 222 -7.50 -12.22 -6.47
N GLY A 223 -7.01 -11.19 -7.19
CA GLY A 223 -5.59 -11.03 -7.49
C GLY A 223 -5.07 -11.91 -8.65
N HIS A 224 -5.91 -12.77 -9.24
CA HIS A 224 -5.50 -13.57 -10.39
C HIS A 224 -5.29 -12.71 -11.62
N ARG A 225 -4.08 -12.75 -12.17
CA ARG A 225 -3.67 -11.96 -13.33
C ARG A 225 -3.33 -12.82 -14.54
N GLU A 226 -3.72 -12.34 -15.71
CA GLU A 226 -3.17 -12.78 -17.00
C GLU A 226 -2.03 -11.86 -17.41
N GLU A 227 -0.93 -12.43 -17.85
CA GLU A 227 0.17 -11.71 -18.48
C GLU A 227 -0.03 -11.72 -19.99
N LEU A 228 -0.05 -10.54 -20.60
CA LEU A 228 -0.35 -10.33 -22.01
C LEU A 228 0.72 -9.43 -22.65
N GLU A 229 0.85 -9.53 -23.97
CA GLU A 229 1.62 -8.56 -24.74
C GLU A 229 0.93 -7.20 -24.72
N ILE A 230 1.71 -6.13 -24.82
CA ILE A 230 1.18 -4.75 -24.86
C ILE A 230 0.41 -4.56 -26.17
N PRO A 231 -0.83 -4.05 -26.14
CA PRO A 231 -1.59 -3.73 -27.34
C PRO A 231 -0.86 -2.70 -28.22
N ALA A 232 -1.08 -2.79 -29.52
CA ALA A 232 -0.37 -1.93 -30.49
C ALA A 232 -0.64 -0.44 -30.30
N ASP A 233 -1.84 -0.07 -29.84
CA ASP A 233 -2.26 1.30 -29.53
C ASP A 233 -1.63 1.87 -28.24
N GLU A 234 -1.15 1.01 -27.34
CA GLU A 234 -0.45 1.40 -26.11
C GLU A 234 1.09 1.29 -26.24
N MET A 235 1.60 0.69 -27.32
CA MET A 235 3.03 0.38 -27.46
C MET A 235 3.91 1.63 -27.46
N ASP A 236 3.51 2.68 -28.18
CA ASP A 236 4.30 3.93 -28.27
C ASP A 236 4.44 4.59 -26.90
N LYS A 237 3.33 4.71 -26.14
CA LYS A 237 3.32 5.24 -24.78
C LYS A 237 4.18 4.39 -23.83
N ALA A 238 4.08 3.07 -23.94
CA ALA A 238 4.87 2.16 -23.12
C ALA A 238 6.36 2.28 -23.39
N GLN A 239 6.77 2.41 -24.66
CA GLN A 239 8.16 2.61 -25.06
C GLN A 239 8.71 3.96 -24.59
N GLU A 240 7.93 5.04 -24.70
CA GLU A 240 8.33 6.36 -24.20
C GLU A 240 8.57 6.33 -22.69
N LEU A 241 7.63 5.77 -21.92
CA LEU A 241 7.76 5.65 -20.46
C LEU A 241 8.88 4.68 -20.04
N ASN A 242 9.11 3.60 -20.81
CA ASN A 242 10.24 2.70 -20.58
C ASN A 242 11.57 3.42 -20.81
N LYS A 243 11.67 4.23 -21.85
CA LYS A 243 12.87 5.03 -22.11
C LYS A 243 13.14 6.01 -20.97
N GLU A 244 12.11 6.74 -20.49
CA GLU A 244 12.21 7.63 -19.33
C GLU A 244 12.69 6.84 -18.09
N LEU A 245 12.14 5.64 -17.85
CA LEU A 245 12.52 4.77 -16.75
C LEU A 245 13.99 4.32 -16.83
N VAL A 246 14.47 3.95 -18.03
CA VAL A 246 15.87 3.55 -18.30
C VAL A 246 16.82 4.71 -18.03
N GLU A 247 16.52 5.90 -18.55
CA GLU A 247 17.32 7.11 -18.34
C GLU A 247 17.41 7.46 -16.86
N MET A 248 16.28 7.42 -16.15
CA MET A 248 16.22 7.65 -14.72
C MET A 248 17.03 6.62 -13.91
N ALA A 249 17.00 5.35 -14.30
CA ALA A 249 17.78 4.32 -13.63
C ALA A 249 19.28 4.52 -13.86
N ALA A 250 19.68 4.93 -15.07
CA ALA A 250 21.08 5.18 -15.43
C ALA A 250 21.68 6.38 -14.69
N GLU A 251 20.91 7.48 -14.46
CA GLU A 251 21.38 8.72 -13.82
C GLU A 251 22.04 8.51 -12.44
N HIS A 252 21.72 7.38 -11.75
CA HIS A 252 22.14 7.19 -10.38
C HIS A 252 23.42 6.36 -10.20
N ASP A 253 24.00 5.85 -11.28
CA ASP A 253 25.21 5.04 -11.26
C ASP A 253 26.06 5.28 -12.50
N GLU A 254 27.34 5.59 -12.33
CA GLU A 254 28.25 5.91 -13.44
C GLU A 254 28.42 4.72 -14.41
N ALA A 255 28.49 3.49 -13.90
CA ALA A 255 28.66 2.31 -14.74
C ALA A 255 27.38 2.02 -15.54
N LEU A 256 26.20 2.25 -14.98
CA LEU A 256 24.93 2.13 -15.71
C LEU A 256 24.79 3.23 -16.75
N MET A 257 25.26 4.43 -16.46
CA MET A 257 25.27 5.54 -17.42
C MET A 257 26.19 5.24 -18.62
N GLU A 258 27.41 4.78 -18.37
CA GLU A 258 28.33 4.33 -19.43
C GLU A 258 27.70 3.21 -20.28
N LEU A 259 27.10 2.22 -19.62
CA LEU A 259 26.43 1.11 -20.31
C LEU A 259 25.25 1.58 -21.17
N TYR A 260 24.49 2.55 -20.69
CA TYR A 260 23.39 3.14 -21.45
C TYR A 260 23.87 3.92 -22.67
N PHE A 261 24.95 4.71 -22.55
CA PHE A 261 25.55 5.41 -23.69
C PHE A 261 26.13 4.45 -24.75
N ASP A 262 26.68 3.35 -24.31
CA ASP A 262 27.32 2.37 -25.18
C ASP A 262 26.30 1.51 -25.96
N LYS A 263 25.20 1.10 -25.27
CA LYS A 263 24.20 0.15 -25.83
C LYS A 263 22.87 0.79 -26.23
N GLY A 264 22.62 2.04 -25.82
CA GLY A 264 21.34 2.72 -26.02
C GLY A 264 20.17 2.21 -25.17
N THR A 265 20.41 1.18 -24.33
CA THR A 265 19.41 0.60 -23.44
C THR A 265 20.08 -0.15 -22.29
N LEU A 266 19.28 -0.52 -21.25
CA LEU A 266 19.70 -1.32 -20.11
C LEU A 266 18.88 -2.61 -20.03
N THR A 267 19.45 -3.67 -19.44
CA THR A 267 18.68 -4.87 -19.12
C THR A 267 17.71 -4.60 -17.96
N GLN A 268 16.69 -5.45 -17.80
CA GLN A 268 15.74 -5.31 -16.68
C GLN A 268 16.43 -5.35 -15.31
N ASP A 269 17.50 -6.13 -15.17
CA ASP A 269 18.26 -6.22 -13.93
C ASP A 269 19.10 -4.96 -13.67
N ASP A 270 19.67 -4.36 -14.73
CA ASP A 270 20.36 -3.08 -14.64
C ASP A 270 19.39 -1.95 -14.25
N ILE A 271 18.20 -1.91 -14.85
CA ILE A 271 17.16 -0.94 -14.50
C ILE A 271 16.77 -1.10 -13.03
N ARG A 272 16.54 -2.33 -12.55
CA ARG A 272 16.23 -2.59 -11.14
C ARG A 272 17.33 -2.11 -10.21
N ALA A 273 18.59 -2.37 -10.58
CA ALA A 273 19.75 -1.92 -9.79
C ALA A 273 19.82 -0.39 -9.72
N GLY A 274 19.63 0.31 -10.83
CA GLY A 274 19.61 1.76 -10.89
C GLY A 274 18.44 2.36 -10.08
N LEU A 275 17.23 1.82 -10.24
CA LEU A 275 16.07 2.23 -9.45
C LEU A 275 16.30 2.03 -7.95
N LYS A 276 16.92 0.93 -7.55
CA LYS A 276 17.26 0.65 -6.14
C LYS A 276 18.27 1.68 -5.60
N ILE A 277 19.27 2.05 -6.37
CA ILE A 277 20.25 3.08 -6.00
C ILE A 277 19.57 4.44 -5.85
N GLY A 278 18.79 4.89 -6.85
CA GLY A 278 18.08 6.15 -6.82
C GLY A 278 17.04 6.22 -5.69
N LEU A 279 16.33 5.13 -5.44
CA LEU A 279 15.42 4.98 -4.31
C LEU A 279 16.16 5.12 -2.96
N ALA A 280 17.29 4.44 -2.78
CA ALA A 280 18.11 4.53 -1.58
C ALA A 280 18.69 5.94 -1.36
N LYS A 281 19.06 6.64 -2.44
CA LYS A 281 19.46 8.04 -2.43
C LYS A 281 18.29 9.00 -2.17
N ARG A 282 17.03 8.53 -2.28
CA ARG A 282 15.78 9.31 -2.13
C ARG A 282 15.63 10.37 -3.21
N GLU A 283 16.13 10.13 -4.38
CA GLU A 283 16.11 11.03 -5.54
C GLU A 283 14.96 10.70 -6.48
N LEU A 284 14.51 9.43 -6.48
CA LEU A 284 13.35 8.99 -7.25
C LEU A 284 12.31 8.23 -6.39
N MET A 285 11.08 8.22 -6.89
CA MET A 285 9.94 7.53 -6.31
C MET A 285 9.25 6.70 -7.40
N PRO A 286 9.48 5.37 -7.46
CA PRO A 286 8.80 4.50 -8.39
C PRO A 286 7.29 4.50 -8.14
N ILE A 287 6.47 4.65 -9.21
CA ILE A 287 5.01 4.75 -9.12
C ILE A 287 4.36 3.47 -9.64
N PHE A 288 3.44 2.93 -8.84
CA PHE A 288 2.65 1.74 -9.11
C PHE A 288 1.15 2.04 -9.18
N CYS A 289 0.41 1.15 -9.84
CA CYS A 289 -1.03 1.19 -10.02
C CYS A 289 -1.71 0.13 -9.16
N THR A 290 -2.73 0.50 -8.36
CA THR A 290 -3.47 -0.47 -7.57
C THR A 290 -4.97 -0.16 -7.44
N SER A 291 -5.73 -1.21 -7.16
CA SER A 291 -6.99 -1.16 -6.44
C SER A 291 -6.92 -2.18 -5.30
N GLY A 292 -6.61 -1.73 -4.09
CA GLY A 292 -6.57 -2.60 -2.91
C GLY A 292 -7.92 -3.29 -2.66
N LYS A 293 -9.04 -2.62 -2.97
CA LYS A 293 -10.39 -3.18 -2.84
C LYS A 293 -10.62 -4.35 -3.79
N ARG A 294 -10.15 -4.25 -5.03
CA ARG A 294 -10.29 -5.30 -6.06
C ARG A 294 -9.10 -6.24 -6.15
N ASP A 295 -8.06 -6.02 -5.34
CA ASP A 295 -6.80 -6.76 -5.36
C ASP A 295 -6.07 -6.72 -6.71
N ILE A 296 -6.14 -5.57 -7.37
CA ILE A 296 -5.45 -5.32 -8.63
C ILE A 296 -4.11 -4.65 -8.31
N GLY A 297 -3.01 -5.20 -8.81
CA GLY A 297 -1.66 -4.63 -8.67
C GLY A 297 -0.94 -4.96 -7.37
N THR A 298 -1.62 -5.44 -6.31
CA THR A 298 -1.04 -5.72 -4.99
C THR A 298 0.14 -6.69 -5.08
N LYS A 299 -0.05 -7.82 -5.74
CA LYS A 299 0.99 -8.84 -5.91
C LYS A 299 2.23 -8.30 -6.62
N ARG A 300 2.06 -7.51 -7.66
CA ARG A 300 3.17 -6.93 -8.42
C ARG A 300 3.95 -5.88 -7.60
N LEU A 301 3.24 -5.09 -6.79
CA LEU A 301 3.86 -4.18 -5.83
C LEU A 301 4.71 -4.95 -4.80
N MET A 302 4.19 -6.05 -4.25
CA MET A 302 4.93 -6.90 -3.32
C MET A 302 6.18 -7.52 -3.97
N GLU A 303 6.08 -8.01 -5.21
CA GLU A 303 7.21 -8.51 -6.00
C GLU A 303 8.32 -7.46 -6.14
N PHE A 304 7.97 -6.20 -6.37
CA PHE A 304 8.94 -5.10 -6.49
C PHE A 304 9.59 -4.76 -5.14
N ILE A 305 8.83 -4.73 -4.06
CA ILE A 305 9.33 -4.41 -2.71
C ILE A 305 10.35 -5.46 -2.24
N ILE A 306 10.17 -6.71 -2.62
CA ILE A 306 10.99 -7.83 -2.17
C ILE A 306 12.31 -7.92 -2.95
N ASN A 307 12.32 -7.59 -4.22
CA ASN A 307 13.49 -7.66 -5.11
C ASN A 307 14.31 -6.39 -5.09
#